data_0449ea35cbdd7988bc315a24d0a5694b
#
_entry.id   0449ea35cbdd7988bc315a24d0a5694b
#
_cell.length_a   1.000
_cell.length_b   1.000
_cell.length_c   1.000
_cell.angle_alpha   90.00
_cell.angle_beta   90.00
_cell.angle_gamma   90.00
#
_symmetry.space_group_name_H-M   'P 1'
#
loop_
_entity.id
_entity.type
_entity.pdbx_description
1 polymer ?
#
loop_
_entity_poly.entity_id
_entity_poly.type
_entity_poly.pdbx_seq_one_letter_code
_entity_poly.pdbx_strand_id
1 'polypeptide(L)'
;MRTDRTSLVDLGLLPDTSGTWPLATWLDHTHAAAGHEALKRLIAEPLESLDAILARQRLLPQLASMTTQVPWANLYVLATQVERFLASNYVVVPSARARRLLFMARYREIATHVAAQLRAVEALLALCESLHARLLSLPDDAATLAMASTFDAAVRHAQRERLRAAVDRGSEEALVAVDAAVRGDMPSDRSTERRSEVHAPMRSALEALIGAIPRLDALCSLATASANASGTVPRMLPPTGGTLSFDDLRHPLLPRGVGNDVHLADGDRVLFLTGPNMAGKSTVLRAMGIAVHCAHLGMTVAARRADVPVYDQLLASITVRDNLARGESLYLSEIRRVRLIVDAVDRGDAVLALLDEVFRGTNIMDATDATALLVDGLSRAVHGTFFIASHLAEVARARAHARGVTCWCMGIDMSSNSPQFTYRMERGISEVHLGMILLDAEGVGPILRRLAAH
;
A
#
# COMPACT_ATOMS: atom_id res chain seq x y z
N MET A 1 -6.50 -1.13 -9.22
CA MET A 1 -5.56 -2.24 -9.58
C MET A 1 -5.56 -3.29 -8.49
N ARG A 2 -5.90 -4.51 -8.80
CA ARG A 2 -5.83 -5.64 -7.85
C ARG A 2 -4.39 -6.15 -7.77
N THR A 3 -3.90 -6.38 -6.56
CA THR A 3 -2.56 -6.94 -6.35
C THR A 3 -2.65 -7.98 -5.24
N ASP A 4 -2.19 -9.19 -5.50
CA ASP A 4 -2.21 -10.23 -4.48
C ASP A 4 -1.09 -10.06 -3.45
N ARG A 5 -1.29 -10.65 -2.26
CA ARG A 5 -0.33 -10.52 -1.15
C ARG A 5 1.08 -10.97 -1.52
N THR A 6 1.21 -12.03 -2.33
CA THR A 6 2.53 -12.54 -2.77
C THR A 6 3.29 -11.46 -3.55
N SER A 7 2.62 -10.81 -4.52
CA SER A 7 3.22 -9.71 -5.29
C SER A 7 3.63 -8.54 -4.40
N LEU A 8 2.78 -8.16 -3.43
CA LEU A 8 3.10 -7.06 -2.51
C LEU A 8 4.32 -7.37 -1.63
N VAL A 9 4.46 -8.62 -1.18
CA VAL A 9 5.63 -9.08 -0.41
C VAL A 9 6.87 -9.15 -1.29
N ASP A 10 6.77 -9.69 -2.51
CA ASP A 10 7.89 -9.77 -3.47
C ASP A 10 8.45 -8.38 -3.84
N LEU A 11 7.58 -7.38 -3.90
CA LEU A 11 7.95 -5.99 -4.13
C LEU A 11 8.40 -5.25 -2.85
N GLY A 12 8.29 -5.88 -1.68
CA GLY A 12 8.61 -5.26 -0.40
C GLY A 12 7.61 -4.18 0.05
N LEU A 13 6.43 -4.13 -0.56
CA LEU A 13 5.36 -3.18 -0.27
C LEU A 13 4.59 -3.53 1.00
N LEU A 14 4.55 -4.81 1.36
CA LEU A 14 4.00 -5.29 2.64
C LEU A 14 5.02 -6.19 3.36
N PRO A 15 4.86 -6.36 4.69
CA PRO A 15 5.73 -7.25 5.45
C PRO A 15 5.53 -8.70 5.03
N ASP A 16 6.64 -9.45 5.00
CA ASP A 16 6.65 -10.89 4.82
C ASP A 16 6.17 -11.64 6.09
N THR A 17 6.23 -12.98 6.07
CA THR A 17 5.82 -13.82 7.21
C THR A 17 6.73 -13.69 8.43
N SER A 18 7.96 -13.18 8.27
CA SER A 18 8.88 -12.86 9.37
C SER A 18 8.64 -11.48 9.99
N GLY A 19 7.74 -10.69 9.41
CA GLY A 19 7.50 -9.31 9.79
C GLY A 19 8.46 -8.30 9.15
N THR A 20 9.37 -8.74 8.27
CA THR A 20 10.29 -7.85 7.56
C THR A 20 9.54 -7.07 6.49
N TRP A 21 9.55 -5.73 6.62
CA TRP A 21 8.95 -4.80 5.67
C TRP A 21 10.00 -3.86 5.07
N PRO A 22 10.59 -4.20 3.92
CA PRO A 22 11.71 -3.47 3.35
C PRO A 22 11.42 -1.98 3.05
N LEU A 23 10.22 -1.68 2.57
CA LEU A 23 9.83 -0.30 2.23
C LEU A 23 9.21 0.49 3.39
N ALA A 24 9.13 -0.09 4.61
CA ALA A 24 8.53 0.58 5.78
C ALA A 24 9.16 1.94 6.06
N THR A 25 10.49 2.03 6.08
CA THR A 25 11.22 3.27 6.37
C THR A 25 10.95 4.38 5.37
N TRP A 26 10.49 4.04 4.17
CA TRP A 26 10.15 5.00 3.13
C TRP A 26 8.66 5.35 3.14
N LEU A 27 7.77 4.37 3.41
CA LEU A 27 6.32 4.53 3.28
C LEU A 27 5.65 4.93 4.60
N ASP A 28 6.19 4.47 5.74
CA ASP A 28 5.51 4.59 7.04
C ASP A 28 5.99 5.80 7.84
N HIS A 29 5.18 6.83 7.78
CA HIS A 29 5.29 8.05 8.59
C HIS A 29 4.06 8.22 9.49
N THR A 30 3.35 7.13 9.80
CA THR A 30 2.16 7.16 10.67
C THR A 30 2.53 7.43 12.13
N HIS A 31 1.58 7.98 12.88
CA HIS A 31 1.79 8.44 14.25
C HIS A 31 1.28 7.46 15.32
N ALA A 32 0.57 6.41 14.91
CA ALA A 32 0.04 5.39 15.81
C ALA A 32 -0.15 4.03 15.12
N ALA A 33 -0.26 2.96 15.93
CA ALA A 33 -0.48 1.61 15.43
C ALA A 33 -1.74 1.48 14.55
N ALA A 34 -2.81 2.21 14.87
CA ALA A 34 -4.03 2.23 14.07
C ALA A 34 -3.80 2.87 12.69
N GLY A 35 -3.00 3.94 12.61
CA GLY A 35 -2.56 4.56 11.36
C GLY A 35 -1.70 3.61 10.52
N HIS A 36 -0.75 2.91 11.16
CA HIS A 36 0.07 1.89 10.53
C HIS A 36 -0.75 0.76 9.88
N GLU A 37 -1.76 0.24 10.58
CA GLU A 37 -2.65 -0.77 10.01
C GLU A 37 -3.53 -0.20 8.88
N ALA A 38 -3.96 1.06 8.99
CA ALA A 38 -4.68 1.74 7.91
C ALA A 38 -3.79 1.95 6.69
N LEU A 39 -2.50 2.28 6.87
CA LEU A 39 -1.53 2.40 5.79
C LEU A 39 -1.34 1.08 5.03
N LYS A 40 -1.18 -0.04 5.75
CA LYS A 40 -1.08 -1.36 5.11
C LYS A 40 -2.31 -1.68 4.26
N ARG A 41 -3.51 -1.32 4.73
CA ARG A 41 -4.75 -1.49 3.93
C ARG A 41 -4.74 -0.62 2.69
N LEU A 42 -4.34 0.66 2.78
CA LEU A 42 -4.24 1.53 1.62
C LEU A 42 -3.24 1.00 0.59
N ILE A 43 -2.12 0.45 1.03
CA ILE A 43 -1.12 -0.17 0.15
C ILE A 43 -1.67 -1.45 -0.48
N ALA A 44 -2.44 -2.25 0.27
CA ALA A 44 -3.03 -3.48 -0.25
C ALA A 44 -4.16 -3.24 -1.27
N GLU A 45 -4.79 -2.06 -1.22
CA GLU A 45 -5.94 -1.68 -2.04
C GLU A 45 -5.63 -0.42 -2.88
N PRO A 46 -4.74 -0.50 -3.88
CA PRO A 46 -4.45 0.62 -4.77
C PRO A 46 -5.67 0.97 -5.63
N LEU A 47 -5.71 2.20 -6.11
CA LEU A 47 -6.84 2.72 -6.87
C LEU A 47 -6.99 2.03 -8.23
N GLU A 48 -8.22 1.87 -8.68
CA GLU A 48 -8.56 1.14 -9.92
C GLU A 48 -8.90 2.07 -11.08
N SER A 49 -9.41 3.27 -10.83
CA SER A 49 -9.83 4.19 -11.87
C SER A 49 -8.86 5.34 -12.07
N LEU A 50 -8.72 5.78 -13.32
CA LEU A 50 -7.90 6.93 -13.68
C LEU A 50 -8.30 8.19 -12.90
N ASP A 51 -9.59 8.48 -12.82
CA ASP A 51 -10.09 9.68 -12.11
C ASP A 51 -9.74 9.67 -10.63
N ALA A 52 -9.87 8.51 -9.97
CA ALA A 52 -9.52 8.38 -8.55
C ALA A 52 -8.01 8.54 -8.32
N ILE A 53 -7.17 8.05 -9.24
CA ILE A 53 -5.72 8.22 -9.17
C ILE A 53 -5.35 9.69 -9.35
N LEU A 54 -5.88 10.35 -10.39
CA LEU A 54 -5.63 11.77 -10.66
C LEU A 54 -6.10 12.66 -9.50
N ALA A 55 -7.26 12.33 -8.93
CA ALA A 55 -7.77 13.02 -7.76
C ALA A 55 -6.81 12.89 -6.56
N ARG A 56 -6.29 11.69 -6.30
CA ARG A 56 -5.32 11.48 -5.21
C ARG A 56 -3.96 12.13 -5.51
N GLN A 57 -3.50 12.14 -6.75
CA GLN A 57 -2.28 12.88 -7.14
C GLN A 57 -2.35 14.37 -6.81
N ARG A 58 -3.54 15.00 -6.96
CA ARG A 58 -3.76 16.40 -6.57
C ARG A 58 -3.82 16.59 -5.06
N LEU A 59 -4.39 15.62 -4.34
CA LEU A 59 -4.60 15.68 -2.90
C LEU A 59 -3.30 15.50 -2.08
N LEU A 60 -2.42 14.56 -2.46
CA LEU A 60 -1.25 14.21 -1.65
C LEU A 60 -0.31 15.39 -1.37
N PRO A 61 0.05 16.28 -2.32
CA PRO A 61 0.90 17.44 -2.03
C PRO A 61 0.30 18.38 -0.99
N GLN A 62 -1.03 18.52 -0.99
CA GLN A 62 -1.77 19.36 -0.07
C GLN A 62 -1.78 18.77 1.34
N LEU A 63 -1.98 17.44 1.45
CA LEU A 63 -1.89 16.73 2.72
C LEU A 63 -0.47 16.78 3.30
N ALA A 64 0.55 16.68 2.48
CA ALA A 64 1.94 16.77 2.94
C ALA A 64 2.22 18.09 3.67
N SER A 65 1.71 19.22 3.14
CA SER A 65 1.85 20.52 3.78
C SER A 65 1.06 20.64 5.10
N MET A 66 -0.03 19.91 5.23
CA MET A 66 -0.89 19.93 6.42
C MET A 66 -0.40 19.00 7.54
N THR A 67 0.30 17.91 7.19
CA THR A 67 0.67 16.84 8.12
C THR A 67 1.39 17.33 9.38
N THR A 68 2.34 18.27 9.21
CA THR A 68 3.12 18.83 10.33
C THR A 68 2.31 19.72 11.28
N GLN A 69 1.11 20.13 10.86
CA GLN A 69 0.25 21.02 11.63
C GLN A 69 -0.85 20.26 12.40
N VAL A 70 -0.97 18.94 12.19
CA VAL A 70 -1.95 18.09 12.89
C VAL A 70 -1.38 17.65 14.22
N PRO A 71 -2.07 17.88 15.35
CA PRO A 71 -1.63 17.45 16.66
C PRO A 71 -1.95 15.96 16.89
N TRP A 72 -1.28 15.07 16.15
CA TRP A 72 -1.57 13.62 16.10
C TRP A 72 -1.63 12.96 17.49
N ALA A 73 -0.65 13.27 18.36
CA ALA A 73 -0.62 12.69 19.70
C ALA A 73 -1.90 12.99 20.50
N ASN A 74 -2.35 14.26 20.47
CA ASN A 74 -3.57 14.66 21.15
C ASN A 74 -4.82 14.02 20.51
N LEU A 75 -4.84 13.94 19.19
CA LEU A 75 -5.95 13.36 18.42
C LEU A 75 -6.16 11.88 18.78
N TYR A 76 -5.08 11.09 18.83
CA TYR A 76 -5.14 9.68 19.21
C TYR A 76 -5.46 9.45 20.69
N VAL A 77 -4.93 10.31 21.58
CA VAL A 77 -5.27 10.24 23.01
C VAL A 77 -6.77 10.49 23.23
N LEU A 78 -7.32 11.52 22.59
CA LEU A 78 -8.74 11.84 22.68
C LEU A 78 -9.61 10.76 22.05
N ALA A 79 -9.23 10.25 20.87
CA ALA A 79 -9.93 9.14 20.22
C ALA A 79 -10.02 7.91 21.14
N THR A 80 -8.89 7.51 21.76
CA THR A 80 -8.84 6.39 22.70
C THR A 80 -9.71 6.63 23.95
N GLN A 81 -9.75 7.87 24.45
CA GLN A 81 -10.61 8.21 25.58
C GLN A 81 -12.09 8.09 25.21
N VAL A 82 -12.45 8.56 24.01
CA VAL A 82 -13.83 8.46 23.49
C VAL A 82 -14.20 7.01 23.19
N GLU A 83 -13.31 6.20 22.65
CA GLU A 83 -13.54 4.75 22.48
C GLU A 83 -13.84 4.05 23.80
N ARG A 84 -13.06 4.34 24.84
CA ARG A 84 -13.30 3.79 26.19
C ARG A 84 -14.65 4.25 26.75
N PHE A 85 -15.01 5.50 26.50
CA PHE A 85 -16.31 6.04 26.88
C PHE A 85 -17.44 5.28 26.19
N LEU A 86 -17.34 5.05 24.88
CA LEU A 86 -18.33 4.31 24.09
C LEU A 86 -18.41 2.82 24.48
N ALA A 87 -17.30 2.23 24.91
CA ALA A 87 -17.24 0.85 25.39
C ALA A 87 -17.74 0.69 26.85
N SER A 88 -17.79 1.77 27.63
CA SER A 88 -18.27 1.70 29.00
C SER A 88 -19.78 1.49 29.04
N ASN A 89 -20.22 0.39 29.65
CA ASN A 89 -21.64 0.21 29.99
C ASN A 89 -21.97 1.18 31.12
N TYR A 90 -22.83 2.18 30.85
CA TYR A 90 -23.30 3.08 31.87
C TYR A 90 -23.97 2.29 32.99
N VAL A 91 -23.56 2.56 34.23
CA VAL A 91 -24.06 1.90 35.42
C VAL A 91 -25.54 2.25 35.61
N VAL A 92 -26.40 1.25 35.49
CA VAL A 92 -27.81 1.38 35.91
C VAL A 92 -27.86 1.64 37.40
N VAL A 93 -28.46 2.76 37.80
CA VAL A 93 -28.61 3.13 39.22
C VAL A 93 -29.51 2.10 39.93
N PRO A 94 -29.05 1.43 41.01
CA PRO A 94 -29.85 0.42 41.69
C PRO A 94 -31.10 1.03 42.35
N SER A 95 -32.26 0.40 42.21
CA SER A 95 -33.52 0.85 42.75
C SER A 95 -33.71 0.70 44.28
N ALA A 96 -32.82 -0.01 44.96
CA ALA A 96 -32.93 -0.31 46.40
C ALA A 96 -32.25 0.75 47.29
N ARG A 97 -33.00 1.28 48.33
CA ARG A 97 -32.53 2.34 49.25
C ARG A 97 -31.17 2.09 49.91
N ALA A 98 -30.86 0.87 50.34
CA ALA A 98 -29.56 0.53 50.98
C ALA A 98 -28.38 0.58 50.01
N ARG A 99 -28.57 0.24 48.70
CA ARG A 99 -27.55 0.35 47.69
C ARG A 99 -27.35 1.81 47.22
N ARG A 100 -28.33 2.70 47.41
CA ARG A 100 -28.21 4.13 47.15
C ARG A 100 -27.16 4.81 47.99
N LEU A 101 -27.06 4.55 49.31
CA LEU A 101 -26.11 5.19 50.20
C LEU A 101 -24.65 4.82 49.89
N LEU A 102 -24.41 3.53 49.53
CA LEU A 102 -23.10 3.07 49.05
C LEU A 102 -22.78 3.62 47.65
N PHE A 103 -23.77 3.81 46.81
CA PHE A 103 -23.63 4.39 45.48
C PHE A 103 -23.29 5.89 45.56
N MET A 104 -23.88 6.65 46.51
CA MET A 104 -23.63 8.06 46.71
C MET A 104 -22.18 8.42 47.05
N ALA A 105 -21.47 7.57 47.82
CA ALA A 105 -20.03 7.75 48.09
C ALA A 105 -19.16 7.57 46.82
N ARG A 106 -19.51 6.60 45.94
CA ARG A 106 -18.87 6.39 44.63
C ARG A 106 -19.35 7.33 43.54
N TYR A 107 -20.46 7.98 43.73
CA TYR A 107 -21.15 8.78 42.72
C TYR A 107 -20.34 10.02 42.32
N ARG A 108 -19.64 10.68 43.24
CA ARG A 108 -18.73 11.80 42.93
C ARG A 108 -17.63 11.40 41.97
N GLU A 109 -17.05 10.23 42.15
CA GLU A 109 -16.00 9.72 41.24
C GLU A 109 -16.56 9.42 39.86
N ILE A 110 -17.77 8.81 39.80
CA ILE A 110 -18.44 8.51 38.54
C ILE A 110 -18.82 9.80 37.78
N ALA A 111 -19.39 10.79 38.47
CA ALA A 111 -19.74 12.06 37.87
C ALA A 111 -18.51 12.82 37.34
N THR A 112 -17.42 12.81 38.11
CA THR A 112 -16.15 13.41 37.71
C THR A 112 -15.57 12.68 36.50
N HIS A 113 -15.67 11.35 36.46
CA HIS A 113 -15.21 10.53 35.35
C HIS A 113 -16.03 10.77 34.08
N VAL A 114 -17.35 10.78 34.17
CA VAL A 114 -18.25 11.08 33.03
C VAL A 114 -18.01 12.50 32.50
N ALA A 115 -17.87 13.49 33.38
CA ALA A 115 -17.55 14.86 32.98
C ALA A 115 -16.19 14.99 32.29
N ALA A 116 -15.18 14.20 32.70
CA ALA A 116 -13.90 14.15 32.02
C ALA A 116 -14.00 13.52 30.63
N GLN A 117 -14.82 12.48 30.48
CA GLN A 117 -15.07 11.82 29.18
C GLN A 117 -15.84 12.73 28.22
N LEU A 118 -16.85 13.46 28.70
CA LEU A 118 -17.58 14.44 27.89
C LEU A 118 -16.66 15.56 27.39
N ARG A 119 -15.76 16.07 28.25
CA ARG A 119 -14.72 17.03 27.83
C ARG A 119 -13.79 16.47 26.75
N ALA A 120 -13.45 15.18 26.82
CA ALA A 120 -12.65 14.54 25.78
C ALA A 120 -13.41 14.46 24.45
N VAL A 121 -14.73 14.20 24.49
CA VAL A 121 -15.58 14.25 23.28
C VAL A 121 -15.61 15.65 22.67
N GLU A 122 -15.82 16.70 23.50
CA GLU A 122 -15.82 18.09 23.04
C GLU A 122 -14.46 18.48 22.42
N ALA A 123 -13.35 18.12 23.07
CA ALA A 123 -12.02 18.39 22.57
C ALA A 123 -11.73 17.65 21.26
N LEU A 124 -12.15 16.39 21.12
CA LEU A 124 -12.03 15.62 19.89
C LEU A 124 -12.83 16.29 18.76
N LEU A 125 -14.08 16.66 19.02
CA LEU A 125 -14.91 17.36 18.04
C LEU A 125 -14.29 18.68 17.59
N ALA A 126 -13.76 19.49 18.51
CA ALA A 126 -13.10 20.76 18.19
C ALA A 126 -11.86 20.57 17.32
N LEU A 127 -11.03 19.55 17.59
CA LEU A 127 -9.88 19.20 16.75
C LEU A 127 -10.32 18.74 15.36
N CYS A 128 -11.33 17.88 15.27
CA CYS A 128 -11.86 17.42 13.99
C CYS A 128 -12.53 18.54 13.20
N GLU A 129 -13.16 19.52 13.86
CA GLU A 129 -13.67 20.75 13.25
C GLU A 129 -12.53 21.56 12.59
N SER A 130 -11.44 21.74 13.33
CA SER A 130 -10.26 22.45 12.81
C SER A 130 -9.67 21.73 11.61
N LEU A 131 -9.57 20.41 11.65
CA LEU A 131 -9.09 19.58 10.53
C LEU A 131 -10.03 19.66 9.32
N HIS A 132 -11.35 19.58 9.55
CA HIS A 132 -12.35 19.71 8.50
C HIS A 132 -12.29 21.10 7.83
N ALA A 133 -12.21 22.18 8.61
CA ALA A 133 -12.06 23.53 8.07
C ALA A 133 -10.79 23.68 7.22
N ARG A 134 -9.69 23.05 7.62
CA ARG A 134 -8.46 23.02 6.83
C ARG A 134 -8.61 22.21 5.55
N LEU A 135 -9.23 21.04 5.59
CA LEU A 135 -9.53 20.23 4.40
C LEU A 135 -10.40 21.02 3.41
N LEU A 136 -11.41 21.76 3.88
CA LEU A 136 -12.26 22.62 3.05
C LEU A 136 -11.52 23.85 2.49
N SER A 137 -10.41 24.28 3.08
CA SER A 137 -9.56 25.34 2.54
C SER A 137 -8.63 24.89 1.42
N LEU A 138 -8.53 23.59 1.18
CA LEU A 138 -7.79 23.03 0.06
C LEU A 138 -8.58 23.24 -1.25
N PRO A 139 -7.94 23.25 -2.41
CA PRO A 139 -8.61 23.43 -3.70
C PRO A 139 -9.77 22.44 -3.89
N ASP A 140 -10.85 22.93 -4.45
CA ASP A 140 -12.14 22.26 -4.57
C ASP A 140 -12.08 21.19 -5.66
N ASP A 141 -11.58 20.01 -5.32
CA ASP A 141 -11.59 18.85 -6.21
C ASP A 141 -12.32 17.65 -5.59
N ALA A 142 -12.72 16.69 -6.44
CA ALA A 142 -13.49 15.52 -6.02
C ALA A 142 -12.83 14.68 -4.91
N ALA A 143 -11.49 14.70 -4.81
CA ALA A 143 -10.76 13.95 -3.79
C ALA A 143 -10.76 14.65 -2.43
N THR A 144 -10.58 15.98 -2.46
CA THR A 144 -10.71 16.84 -1.27
C THR A 144 -12.13 16.76 -0.73
N LEU A 145 -13.13 16.84 -1.62
CA LEU A 145 -14.56 16.70 -1.26
C LEU A 145 -14.87 15.30 -0.72
N ALA A 146 -14.32 14.22 -1.31
CA ALA A 146 -14.51 12.86 -0.81
C ALA A 146 -13.87 12.63 0.57
N MET A 147 -12.72 13.24 0.83
CA MET A 147 -12.09 13.20 2.15
C MET A 147 -12.83 14.10 3.14
N ALA A 148 -13.16 15.34 2.75
CA ALA A 148 -13.95 16.24 3.55
C ALA A 148 -15.33 15.62 3.86
N SER A 149 -15.97 14.90 2.91
CA SER A 149 -17.24 14.22 3.13
C SER A 149 -17.13 13.07 4.14
N THR A 150 -15.99 12.40 4.23
CA THR A 150 -15.74 11.37 5.25
C THR A 150 -15.72 12.00 6.65
N PHE A 151 -15.11 13.19 6.78
CA PHE A 151 -15.19 13.99 8.01
C PHE A 151 -16.52 14.72 8.13
N ASP A 152 -17.12 15.21 7.04
CA ASP A 152 -18.39 15.91 7.01
C ASP A 152 -19.57 15.00 7.37
N ALA A 153 -19.60 13.75 6.95
CA ALA A 153 -20.59 12.77 7.38
C ALA A 153 -20.57 12.56 8.91
N ALA A 154 -19.39 12.68 9.54
CA ALA A 154 -19.20 12.59 10.99
C ALA A 154 -19.37 13.93 11.71
N VAL A 155 -19.27 15.07 11.02
CA VAL A 155 -19.17 16.43 11.59
C VAL A 155 -20.21 17.41 11.01
N ARG A 156 -21.22 16.95 10.22
CA ARG A 156 -22.22 17.85 9.61
C ARG A 156 -22.84 18.85 10.58
N HIS A 157 -22.94 20.09 10.13
CA HIS A 157 -23.37 21.22 10.95
C HIS A 157 -24.70 20.96 11.71
N ALA A 158 -25.67 20.30 11.09
CA ALA A 158 -26.96 19.95 11.72
C ALA A 158 -26.86 18.79 12.72
N GLN A 159 -25.90 17.84 12.54
CA GLN A 159 -25.59 16.80 13.53
C GLN A 159 -24.73 17.38 14.66
N ARG A 160 -23.89 18.37 14.36
CA ARG A 160 -23.05 19.12 15.29
C ARG A 160 -23.88 19.87 16.34
N GLU A 161 -24.89 20.62 15.93
CA GLU A 161 -25.83 21.31 16.82
C GLU A 161 -26.60 20.30 17.68
N ARG A 162 -27.03 19.18 17.10
CA ARG A 162 -27.69 18.09 17.83
C ARG A 162 -26.73 17.32 18.75
N LEU A 163 -25.49 17.13 18.36
CA LEU A 163 -24.43 16.50 19.17
C LEU A 163 -24.03 17.42 20.33
N ARG A 164 -23.78 18.71 20.09
CA ARG A 164 -23.56 19.70 21.15
C ARG A 164 -24.75 19.78 22.11
N ALA A 165 -25.97 19.94 21.60
CA ALA A 165 -27.14 19.98 22.43
C ALA A 165 -27.48 18.66 23.15
N ALA A 166 -26.97 17.52 22.66
CA ALA A 166 -27.08 16.23 23.35
C ALA A 166 -25.97 16.05 24.42
N VAL A 167 -24.76 16.56 24.14
CA VAL A 167 -23.65 16.61 25.13
C VAL A 167 -23.98 17.59 26.24
N ASP A 168 -24.47 18.77 25.91
CA ASP A 168 -24.90 19.79 26.88
C ASP A 168 -26.11 19.32 27.71
N ARG A 169 -27.10 18.70 27.08
CA ARG A 169 -28.24 18.07 27.78
C ARG A 169 -27.83 16.84 28.56
N GLY A 170 -26.88 16.04 28.06
CA GLY A 170 -26.33 14.88 28.75
C GLY A 170 -25.52 15.26 29.99
N SER A 171 -24.77 16.37 29.95
CA SER A 171 -24.10 16.93 31.12
C SER A 171 -25.08 17.59 32.10
N GLU A 172 -26.06 18.30 31.60
CA GLU A 172 -27.11 18.94 32.37
C GLU A 172 -28.11 17.91 32.95
N GLU A 173 -28.53 16.92 32.17
CA GLU A 173 -29.38 15.81 32.65
C GLU A 173 -28.59 14.84 33.55
N ALA A 174 -27.30 14.64 33.34
CA ALA A 174 -26.45 13.92 34.30
C ALA A 174 -26.32 14.69 35.60
N LEU A 175 -26.12 16.02 35.53
CA LEU A 175 -26.11 16.90 36.73
C LEU A 175 -27.49 16.98 37.38
N VAL A 176 -28.57 17.07 36.58
CA VAL A 176 -29.99 17.08 37.09
C VAL A 176 -30.33 15.70 37.66
N ALA A 177 -29.93 14.61 37.05
CA ALA A 177 -30.12 13.25 37.62
C ALA A 177 -29.28 13.05 38.88
N VAL A 178 -28.10 13.69 38.97
CA VAL A 178 -27.26 13.77 40.17
C VAL A 178 -27.98 14.55 41.26
N ASP A 179 -28.47 15.73 40.92
CA ASP A 179 -29.15 16.64 41.87
C ASP A 179 -30.49 16.04 42.34
N ALA A 180 -31.25 15.40 41.44
CA ALA A 180 -32.47 14.68 41.77
C ALA A 180 -32.22 13.42 42.62
N ALA A 181 -31.13 12.67 42.33
CA ALA A 181 -30.71 11.50 43.15
C ALA A 181 -30.21 11.93 44.53
N VAL A 182 -29.54 13.09 44.62
CA VAL A 182 -29.08 13.69 45.90
C VAL A 182 -30.27 14.20 46.73
N ARG A 183 -31.31 14.76 46.08
CA ARG A 183 -32.51 15.26 46.74
C ARG A 183 -33.59 14.20 47.01
N GLY A 184 -33.41 12.99 46.52
CA GLY A 184 -34.39 11.91 46.76
C GLY A 184 -35.50 11.81 45.73
N ASP A 185 -35.53 12.71 44.75
CA ASP A 185 -36.51 12.76 43.67
C ASP A 185 -36.01 12.00 42.45
N MET A 186 -36.35 10.72 42.29
CA MET A 186 -35.97 9.92 41.11
C MET A 186 -37.01 10.05 39.99
N PRO A 187 -36.57 10.30 38.74
CA PRO A 187 -37.45 10.21 37.58
C PRO A 187 -37.92 8.75 37.38
N SER A 188 -39.16 8.60 37.03
CA SER A 188 -39.79 7.30 36.72
C SER A 188 -39.20 6.63 35.48
N ASP A 189 -39.33 5.30 35.40
CA ASP A 189 -38.76 4.34 34.45
C ASP A 189 -38.77 4.69 32.95
N ARG A 190 -39.63 5.65 32.53
CA ARG A 190 -39.73 6.12 31.13
C ARG A 190 -38.57 6.99 30.63
N SER A 191 -37.69 7.47 31.51
CA SER A 191 -36.52 8.27 31.12
C SER A 191 -35.38 7.43 30.60
N THR A 192 -35.31 6.14 30.93
CA THR A 192 -34.26 5.21 30.54
C THR A 192 -34.39 4.75 29.09
N GLU A 193 -35.64 4.55 28.60
CA GLU A 193 -35.91 4.22 27.21
C GLU A 193 -35.57 5.39 26.24
N ARG A 194 -35.90 6.64 26.61
CA ARG A 194 -35.53 7.82 25.83
C ARG A 194 -34.03 8.09 25.76
N ARG A 195 -33.23 7.64 26.76
CA ARG A 195 -31.78 7.79 26.77
C ARG A 195 -31.11 6.89 25.76
N SER A 196 -31.58 5.68 25.53
CA SER A 196 -31.03 4.76 24.53
C SER A 196 -31.21 5.26 23.10
N GLU A 197 -32.34 5.95 22.81
CA GLU A 197 -32.61 6.49 21.47
C GLU A 197 -31.77 7.75 21.14
N VAL A 198 -31.44 8.57 22.15
CA VAL A 198 -30.60 9.76 21.96
C VAL A 198 -29.12 9.42 21.82
N HIS A 199 -28.67 8.34 22.44
CA HIS A 199 -27.26 7.94 22.39
C HIS A 199 -26.83 7.21 21.10
N ALA A 200 -27.74 6.51 20.43
CA ALA A 200 -27.41 5.71 19.24
C ALA A 200 -26.87 6.56 18.06
N PRO A 201 -27.48 7.68 17.66
CA PRO A 201 -26.95 8.55 16.59
C PRO A 201 -25.61 9.20 16.95
N MET A 202 -25.43 9.61 18.21
CA MET A 202 -24.18 10.18 18.70
C MET A 202 -23.05 9.15 18.70
N ARG A 203 -23.36 7.95 19.15
CA ARG A 203 -22.41 6.83 19.14
C ARG A 203 -21.92 6.53 17.74
N SER A 204 -22.84 6.36 16.78
CA SER A 204 -22.50 6.09 15.39
C SER A 204 -21.65 7.21 14.76
N ALA A 205 -21.95 8.48 15.05
CA ALA A 205 -21.16 9.61 14.56
C ALA A 205 -19.74 9.64 15.15
N LEU A 206 -19.59 9.35 16.44
CA LEU A 206 -18.29 9.29 17.10
C LEU A 206 -17.46 8.09 16.62
N GLU A 207 -18.06 6.92 16.45
CA GLU A 207 -17.41 5.73 15.87
C GLU A 207 -16.91 6.01 14.45
N ALA A 208 -17.71 6.66 13.62
CA ALA A 208 -17.31 7.06 12.27
C ALA A 208 -16.13 8.05 12.28
N LEU A 209 -16.17 9.03 13.17
CA LEU A 209 -15.10 10.03 13.35
C LEU A 209 -13.80 9.37 13.79
N ILE A 210 -13.84 8.52 14.81
CA ILE A 210 -12.70 7.79 15.32
C ILE A 210 -12.12 6.89 14.22
N GLY A 211 -12.97 6.22 13.45
CA GLY A 211 -12.56 5.39 12.31
C GLY A 211 -11.90 6.16 11.15
N ALA A 212 -12.20 7.46 11.00
CA ALA A 212 -11.61 8.31 9.97
C ALA A 212 -10.17 8.76 10.30
N ILE A 213 -9.82 8.87 11.59
CA ILE A 213 -8.49 9.35 12.04
C ILE A 213 -7.34 8.48 11.52
N PRO A 214 -7.34 7.15 11.68
CA PRO A 214 -6.27 6.28 11.17
C PRO A 214 -6.14 6.36 9.64
N ARG A 215 -7.24 6.52 8.93
CA ARG A 215 -7.24 6.66 7.47
C ARG A 215 -6.60 7.98 7.03
N LEU A 216 -6.88 9.07 7.73
CA LEU A 216 -6.23 10.35 7.49
C LEU A 216 -4.72 10.27 7.77
N ASP A 217 -4.33 9.66 8.89
CA ASP A 217 -2.92 9.45 9.26
C ASP A 217 -2.17 8.65 8.18
N ALA A 218 -2.78 7.58 7.69
CA ALA A 218 -2.23 6.77 6.60
C ALA A 218 -2.08 7.55 5.28
N LEU A 219 -3.05 8.40 4.92
CA LEU A 219 -2.96 9.25 3.73
C LEU A 219 -1.90 10.34 3.88
N CYS A 220 -1.77 10.92 5.07
CA CYS A 220 -0.69 11.86 5.41
C CYS A 220 0.68 11.17 5.36
N SER A 221 0.77 9.91 5.76
CA SER A 221 1.98 9.09 5.62
C SER A 221 2.38 8.92 4.14
N LEU A 222 1.45 8.51 3.26
CA LEU A 222 1.69 8.44 1.82
C LEU A 222 2.06 9.80 1.22
N ALA A 223 1.43 10.88 1.69
CA ALA A 223 1.72 12.25 1.27
C ALA A 223 3.16 12.66 1.62
N THR A 224 3.59 12.34 2.85
CA THR A 224 4.95 12.59 3.32
C THR A 224 5.97 11.76 2.54
N ALA A 225 5.71 10.46 2.33
CA ALA A 225 6.57 9.59 1.53
C ALA A 225 6.69 10.10 0.09
N SER A 226 5.57 10.54 -0.51
CA SER A 226 5.53 11.09 -1.86
C SER A 226 6.30 12.40 -1.98
N ALA A 227 6.19 13.30 -1.00
CA ALA A 227 6.91 14.57 -0.96
C ALA A 227 8.43 14.40 -0.78
N ASN A 228 8.83 13.38 0.00
CA ASN A 228 10.24 13.07 0.25
C ASN A 228 10.88 12.24 -0.88
N ALA A 229 10.09 11.70 -1.81
CA ALA A 229 10.60 10.92 -2.92
C ALA A 229 11.36 11.79 -3.92
N SER A 230 12.58 11.36 -4.28
CA SER A 230 13.31 11.95 -5.40
C SER A 230 12.77 11.38 -6.71
N GLY A 231 11.86 12.11 -7.37
CA GLY A 231 11.23 11.61 -8.58
C GLY A 231 10.17 12.53 -9.17
N THR A 232 9.22 11.94 -9.87
CA THR A 232 8.13 12.66 -10.56
C THR A 232 6.76 12.11 -10.23
N VAL A 233 5.73 12.95 -10.33
CA VAL A 233 4.33 12.48 -10.37
C VAL A 233 4.10 11.84 -11.74
N PRO A 234 3.72 10.56 -11.81
CA PRO A 234 3.56 9.86 -13.07
C PRO A 234 2.36 10.40 -13.86
N ARG A 235 2.53 10.51 -15.18
CA ARG A 235 1.41 10.73 -16.09
C ARG A 235 0.65 9.41 -16.25
N MET A 236 -0.57 9.38 -15.72
CA MET A 236 -1.43 8.22 -15.87
C MET A 236 -2.07 8.18 -17.25
N LEU A 237 -2.09 6.99 -17.85
CA LEU A 237 -2.66 6.74 -19.18
C LEU A 237 -3.89 5.83 -19.03
N PRO A 238 -4.90 5.94 -19.93
CA PRO A 238 -6.02 5.01 -19.92
C PRO A 238 -5.57 3.56 -20.17
N PRO A 239 -6.34 2.55 -19.72
CA PRO A 239 -5.97 1.13 -19.82
C PRO A 239 -5.68 0.67 -21.25
N THR A 240 -6.38 1.26 -22.24
CA THR A 240 -6.33 0.88 -23.65
C THR A 240 -5.52 1.84 -24.53
N GLY A 241 -4.88 2.85 -23.94
CA GLY A 241 -4.23 3.91 -24.72
C GLY A 241 -2.90 4.34 -24.16
N GLY A 242 -1.83 3.67 -24.53
CA GLY A 242 -0.48 4.07 -24.18
C GLY A 242 0.42 2.94 -23.71
N THR A 243 1.70 3.18 -23.77
CA THR A 243 2.74 2.22 -23.39
C THR A 243 3.41 2.66 -22.11
N LEU A 244 3.77 1.71 -21.27
CA LEU A 244 4.55 1.95 -20.07
C LEU A 244 5.93 2.50 -20.44
N SER A 245 6.31 3.64 -19.88
CA SER A 245 7.67 4.16 -20.05
C SER A 245 8.18 4.87 -18.81
N PHE A 246 9.49 4.75 -18.59
CA PHE A 246 10.22 5.43 -17.53
C PHE A 246 11.55 5.97 -18.07
N ASP A 247 11.91 7.21 -17.69
CA ASP A 247 13.26 7.75 -17.81
C ASP A 247 13.90 7.72 -16.42
N ASP A 248 15.12 7.20 -16.31
CA ASP A 248 15.92 7.16 -15.09
C ASP A 248 15.18 6.50 -13.89
N LEU A 249 14.52 5.38 -14.15
CA LEU A 249 13.83 4.60 -13.12
C LEU A 249 14.83 4.04 -12.10
N ARG A 250 14.59 4.29 -10.82
CA ARG A 250 15.44 3.84 -9.70
C ARG A 250 14.64 3.04 -8.68
N HIS A 251 15.31 2.15 -7.98
CA HIS A 251 14.70 1.51 -6.82
C HIS A 251 14.69 2.51 -5.63
N PRO A 252 13.55 2.79 -4.97
CA PRO A 252 13.45 3.85 -3.96
C PRO A 252 14.38 3.65 -2.75
N LEU A 253 14.74 2.41 -2.40
CA LEU A 253 15.69 2.10 -1.33
C LEU A 253 17.16 2.15 -1.80
N LEU A 254 17.42 2.44 -3.07
CA LEU A 254 18.78 2.54 -3.63
C LEU A 254 18.96 3.92 -4.28
N PRO A 255 19.00 5.01 -3.50
CA PRO A 255 19.04 6.37 -4.06
C PRO A 255 20.32 6.64 -4.87
N ARG A 256 21.40 5.89 -4.63
CA ARG A 256 22.63 5.90 -5.43
C ARG A 256 22.66 4.80 -6.49
N GLY A 257 21.58 4.03 -6.62
CA GLY A 257 21.44 2.99 -7.64
C GLY A 257 21.45 3.59 -9.04
N VAL A 258 21.85 2.77 -10.01
CA VAL A 258 21.86 3.17 -11.42
C VAL A 258 20.42 3.29 -11.91
N GLY A 259 20.09 4.45 -12.50
CA GLY A 259 18.79 4.65 -13.14
C GLY A 259 18.73 3.97 -14.50
N ASN A 260 17.56 3.44 -14.84
CA ASN A 260 17.31 2.73 -16.08
C ASN A 260 16.18 3.38 -16.88
N ASP A 261 16.39 3.54 -18.17
CA ASP A 261 15.34 3.94 -19.09
C ASP A 261 14.59 2.67 -19.56
N VAL A 262 13.27 2.69 -19.45
CA VAL A 262 12.41 1.59 -19.85
C VAL A 262 11.36 2.12 -20.83
N HIS A 263 11.48 1.76 -22.10
CA HIS A 263 10.56 2.19 -23.14
C HIS A 263 10.09 0.99 -23.94
N LEU A 264 8.81 0.70 -23.86
CA LEU A 264 8.16 -0.22 -24.79
C LEU A 264 7.69 0.55 -26.02
N ALA A 265 7.90 -0.02 -27.21
CA ALA A 265 7.33 0.54 -28.43
C ALA A 265 5.83 0.23 -28.51
N ASP A 266 5.11 1.00 -29.35
CA ASP A 266 3.71 0.72 -29.59
C ASP A 266 3.53 -0.68 -30.17
N GLY A 267 2.68 -1.47 -29.52
CA GLY A 267 2.44 -2.86 -29.87
C GLY A 267 3.32 -3.88 -29.16
N ASP A 268 4.41 -3.47 -28.49
CA ASP A 268 5.16 -4.36 -27.62
C ASP A 268 4.35 -4.68 -26.37
N ARG A 269 4.36 -5.97 -26.00
CA ARG A 269 3.71 -6.50 -24.79
C ARG A 269 4.70 -7.13 -23.84
N VAL A 270 5.69 -7.82 -24.39
CA VAL A 270 6.71 -8.56 -23.64
C VAL A 270 8.05 -7.84 -23.75
N LEU A 271 8.62 -7.47 -22.60
CA LEU A 271 10.03 -7.14 -22.47
C LEU A 271 10.76 -8.34 -21.90
N PHE A 272 11.60 -8.98 -22.74
CA PHE A 272 12.43 -10.10 -22.32
C PHE A 272 13.82 -9.59 -21.92
N LEU A 273 14.16 -9.71 -20.63
CA LEU A 273 15.42 -9.18 -20.06
C LEU A 273 16.41 -10.31 -19.82
N THR A 274 17.50 -10.31 -20.58
CA THR A 274 18.60 -11.26 -20.42
C THR A 274 19.74 -10.69 -19.59
N GLY A 275 20.62 -11.54 -19.11
CA GLY A 275 21.82 -11.15 -18.40
C GLY A 275 22.16 -12.12 -17.27
N PRO A 276 23.39 -12.06 -16.77
CA PRO A 276 23.86 -12.96 -15.73
C PRO A 276 23.18 -12.66 -14.38
N ASN A 277 23.30 -13.58 -13.46
CA ASN A 277 22.91 -13.36 -12.08
C ASN A 277 23.77 -12.24 -11.48
N MET A 278 23.22 -11.50 -10.52
CA MET A 278 23.83 -10.33 -9.87
C MET A 278 23.91 -9.05 -10.75
N ALA A 279 23.57 -9.10 -12.05
CA ALA A 279 23.58 -7.92 -12.92
C ALA A 279 22.45 -6.90 -12.65
N GLY A 280 21.50 -7.21 -11.74
CA GLY A 280 20.45 -6.27 -11.33
C GLY A 280 19.07 -6.52 -11.94
N LYS A 281 18.83 -7.63 -12.67
CA LYS A 281 17.53 -7.98 -13.26
C LYS A 281 16.36 -7.84 -12.27
N SER A 282 16.44 -8.56 -11.15
CA SER A 282 15.40 -8.55 -10.10
C SER A 282 15.19 -7.17 -9.47
N THR A 283 16.27 -6.37 -9.37
CA THR A 283 16.20 -5.01 -8.83
C THR A 283 15.41 -4.08 -9.76
N VAL A 284 15.63 -4.19 -11.07
CA VAL A 284 14.88 -3.41 -12.07
C VAL A 284 13.41 -3.84 -12.08
N LEU A 285 13.12 -5.15 -12.05
CA LEU A 285 11.74 -5.65 -11.98
C LEU A 285 11.02 -5.12 -10.72
N ARG A 286 11.67 -5.14 -9.56
CA ARG A 286 11.11 -4.57 -8.33
C ARG A 286 10.87 -3.07 -8.47
N ALA A 287 11.85 -2.33 -9.01
CA ALA A 287 11.71 -0.88 -9.21
C ALA A 287 10.49 -0.54 -10.07
N MET A 288 10.26 -1.28 -11.17
CA MET A 288 9.08 -1.12 -12.03
C MET A 288 7.78 -1.43 -11.29
N GLY A 289 7.72 -2.56 -10.58
CA GLY A 289 6.53 -2.95 -9.82
C GLY A 289 6.18 -1.95 -8.72
N ILE A 290 7.18 -1.48 -7.98
CA ILE A 290 7.01 -0.45 -6.95
C ILE A 290 6.52 0.86 -7.59
N ALA A 291 7.14 1.29 -8.71
CA ALA A 291 6.77 2.53 -9.38
C ALA A 291 5.32 2.49 -9.89
N VAL A 292 4.90 1.40 -10.55
CA VAL A 292 3.51 1.25 -11.02
C VAL A 292 2.54 1.18 -9.84
N HIS A 293 2.87 0.46 -8.79
CA HIS A 293 2.03 0.38 -7.60
C HIS A 293 1.86 1.76 -6.93
N CYS A 294 2.96 2.50 -6.75
CA CYS A 294 2.94 3.87 -6.22
C CYS A 294 2.15 4.83 -7.13
N ALA A 295 2.24 4.67 -8.45
CA ALA A 295 1.42 5.43 -9.39
C ALA A 295 -0.08 5.19 -9.13
N HIS A 296 -0.50 3.95 -8.90
CA HIS A 296 -1.88 3.61 -8.53
C HIS A 296 -2.28 4.05 -7.11
N LEU A 297 -1.32 4.33 -6.23
CA LEU A 297 -1.57 5.01 -4.96
C LEU A 297 -1.64 6.55 -5.10
N GLY A 298 -1.40 7.10 -6.31
CA GLY A 298 -1.35 8.54 -6.58
C GLY A 298 -0.04 9.21 -6.12
N MET A 299 1.00 8.43 -5.84
CA MET A 299 2.27 8.92 -5.29
C MET A 299 3.27 9.31 -6.39
N THR A 300 4.27 10.10 -6.00
CA THR A 300 5.52 10.29 -6.74
C THR A 300 6.25 8.96 -6.91
N VAL A 301 6.85 8.74 -8.09
CA VAL A 301 7.64 7.55 -8.40
C VAL A 301 9.12 7.93 -8.59
N ALA A 302 10.02 7.02 -8.25
CA ALA A 302 11.47 7.26 -8.32
C ALA A 302 11.98 7.17 -9.78
N ALA A 303 11.56 8.12 -10.60
CA ALA A 303 11.95 8.26 -11.99
C ALA A 303 11.99 9.75 -12.36
N ARG A 304 12.75 10.11 -13.38
CA ARG A 304 12.77 11.48 -13.94
C ARG A 304 11.50 11.79 -14.71
N ARG A 305 10.95 10.79 -15.42
CA ARG A 305 9.68 10.82 -16.12
C ARG A 305 9.03 9.45 -16.05
N ALA A 306 7.71 9.41 -15.96
CA ALA A 306 6.93 8.18 -15.94
C ALA A 306 5.60 8.36 -16.67
N ASP A 307 5.34 7.51 -17.64
CA ASP A 307 4.05 7.35 -18.30
C ASP A 307 3.53 5.95 -17.93
N VAL A 308 2.43 5.89 -17.19
CA VAL A 308 1.95 4.64 -16.58
C VAL A 308 0.50 4.38 -16.98
N PRO A 309 0.22 3.32 -17.75
CA PRO A 309 -1.15 2.87 -17.98
C PRO A 309 -1.85 2.45 -16.70
N VAL A 310 -3.16 2.62 -16.63
CA VAL A 310 -3.96 2.04 -15.55
C VAL A 310 -4.06 0.52 -15.79
N TYR A 311 -3.59 -0.26 -14.84
CA TYR A 311 -3.68 -1.72 -14.87
C TYR A 311 -4.81 -2.22 -13.97
N ASP A 312 -5.48 -3.32 -14.40
CA ASP A 312 -6.47 -4.03 -13.59
C ASP A 312 -5.79 -4.90 -12.53
N GLN A 313 -4.63 -5.48 -12.89
CA GLN A 313 -3.86 -6.34 -12.00
C GLN A 313 -2.36 -6.11 -12.10
N LEU A 314 -1.68 -6.21 -10.95
CA LEU A 314 -0.24 -6.34 -10.85
C LEU A 314 0.10 -7.69 -10.22
N LEU A 315 0.87 -8.51 -10.93
CA LEU A 315 1.28 -9.85 -10.52
C LEU A 315 2.80 -9.99 -10.63
N ALA A 316 3.47 -10.16 -9.50
CA ALA A 316 4.93 -10.34 -9.43
C ALA A 316 5.29 -11.77 -8.99
N SER A 317 6.30 -12.35 -9.61
CA SER A 317 6.93 -13.62 -9.24
C SER A 317 8.45 -13.43 -9.31
N ILE A 318 9.01 -12.80 -8.27
CA ILE A 318 10.43 -12.43 -8.23
C ILE A 318 11.18 -13.31 -7.23
N THR A 319 10.55 -13.63 -6.09
CA THR A 319 11.15 -14.47 -5.05
C THR A 319 10.29 -15.70 -4.82
N VAL A 320 10.44 -16.71 -5.66
CA VAL A 320 9.73 -17.97 -5.43
C VAL A 320 10.44 -18.74 -4.33
N ARG A 321 9.73 -19.02 -3.24
CA ARG A 321 10.19 -19.87 -2.13
C ARG A 321 9.51 -21.22 -2.20
N ASP A 322 10.25 -22.27 -1.89
CA ASP A 322 9.66 -23.60 -1.70
C ASP A 322 8.59 -23.55 -0.61
N ASN A 323 7.43 -24.08 -0.91
CA ASN A 323 6.35 -24.22 0.08
C ASN A 323 6.39 -25.63 0.69
N LEU A 324 7.44 -25.88 1.46
CA LEU A 324 7.65 -27.15 2.16
C LEU A 324 6.44 -27.55 3.03
N ALA A 325 5.71 -26.59 3.56
CA ALA A 325 4.53 -26.83 4.40
C ALA A 325 3.37 -27.48 3.63
N ARG A 326 3.31 -27.32 2.29
CA ARG A 326 2.29 -27.95 1.43
C ARG A 326 2.80 -29.14 0.65
N GLY A 327 4.09 -29.51 0.79
CA GLY A 327 4.67 -30.62 0.04
C GLY A 327 4.69 -30.38 -1.48
N GLU A 328 4.58 -29.12 -1.94
CA GLU A 328 4.55 -28.77 -3.34
C GLU A 328 5.96 -28.52 -3.87
N SER A 329 6.26 -29.07 -5.04
CA SER A 329 7.52 -28.76 -5.72
C SER A 329 7.56 -27.31 -6.17
N LEU A 330 8.76 -26.73 -6.20
CA LEU A 330 9.00 -25.36 -6.71
C LEU A 330 8.35 -25.16 -8.09
N TYR A 331 8.53 -26.09 -8.98
CA TYR A 331 8.00 -26.05 -10.35
C TYR A 331 6.47 -25.94 -10.39
N LEU A 332 5.75 -26.72 -9.56
CA LEU A 332 4.28 -26.64 -9.49
C LEU A 332 3.82 -25.28 -8.98
N SER A 333 4.53 -24.71 -8.03
CA SER A 333 4.25 -23.37 -7.51
C SER A 333 4.45 -22.28 -8.58
N GLU A 334 5.49 -22.41 -9.40
CA GLU A 334 5.75 -21.51 -10.54
C GLU A 334 4.66 -21.64 -11.60
N ILE A 335 4.24 -22.86 -11.97
CA ILE A 335 3.13 -23.09 -12.91
C ILE A 335 1.84 -22.44 -12.42
N ARG A 336 1.49 -22.62 -11.14
CA ARG A 336 0.29 -21.99 -10.56
C ARG A 336 0.36 -20.46 -10.61
N ARG A 337 1.55 -19.92 -10.41
CA ARG A 337 1.76 -18.48 -10.51
C ARG A 337 1.55 -17.95 -11.93
N VAL A 338 2.12 -18.63 -12.91
CA VAL A 338 1.91 -18.34 -14.34
C VAL A 338 0.44 -18.49 -14.71
N ARG A 339 -0.26 -19.50 -14.19
CA ARG A 339 -1.68 -19.70 -14.43
C ARG A 339 -2.52 -18.49 -14.01
N LEU A 340 -2.25 -17.90 -12.83
CA LEU A 340 -2.97 -16.68 -12.39
C LEU A 340 -2.84 -15.54 -13.41
N ILE A 341 -1.65 -15.38 -14.00
CA ILE A 341 -1.38 -14.36 -15.02
C ILE A 341 -2.17 -14.66 -16.29
N VAL A 342 -2.07 -15.90 -16.79
CA VAL A 342 -2.73 -16.32 -18.02
C VAL A 342 -4.26 -16.25 -17.89
N ASP A 343 -4.81 -16.71 -16.76
CA ASP A 343 -6.25 -16.62 -16.46
C ASP A 343 -6.75 -15.16 -16.43
N ALA A 344 -5.93 -14.23 -15.95
CA ALA A 344 -6.26 -12.80 -15.93
C ALA A 344 -6.22 -12.20 -17.35
N VAL A 345 -5.21 -12.55 -18.14
CA VAL A 345 -5.10 -12.12 -19.56
C VAL A 345 -6.25 -12.69 -20.41
N ASP A 346 -6.62 -13.95 -20.19
CA ASP A 346 -7.73 -14.61 -20.90
C ASP A 346 -9.09 -13.95 -20.61
N ARG A 347 -9.27 -13.40 -19.41
CA ARG A 347 -10.45 -12.57 -19.07
C ARG A 347 -10.45 -11.18 -19.70
N GLY A 348 -9.35 -10.77 -20.35
CA GLY A 348 -9.19 -9.44 -20.93
C GLY A 348 -8.70 -8.36 -19.95
N ASP A 349 -8.25 -8.74 -18.73
CA ASP A 349 -7.70 -7.80 -17.77
C ASP A 349 -6.41 -7.16 -18.32
N ALA A 350 -6.20 -5.86 -18.08
CA ALA A 350 -4.93 -5.18 -18.31
C ALA A 350 -3.94 -5.55 -17.19
N VAL A 351 -3.05 -6.51 -17.46
CA VAL A 351 -2.13 -7.07 -16.45
C VAL A 351 -0.73 -6.50 -16.59
N LEU A 352 -0.14 -6.04 -15.48
CA LEU A 352 1.30 -5.91 -15.35
C LEU A 352 1.85 -7.19 -14.69
N ALA A 353 2.63 -7.98 -15.42
CA ALA A 353 3.31 -9.16 -14.86
C ALA A 353 4.82 -8.96 -14.82
N LEU A 354 5.41 -9.30 -13.68
CA LEU A 354 6.86 -9.22 -13.42
C LEU A 354 7.37 -10.61 -13.03
N LEU A 355 8.08 -11.26 -13.94
CA LEU A 355 8.52 -12.64 -13.82
C LEU A 355 10.05 -12.70 -13.80
N ASP A 356 10.63 -13.25 -12.75
CA ASP A 356 12.08 -13.45 -12.63
C ASP A 356 12.40 -14.93 -12.59
N GLU A 357 13.15 -15.40 -13.58
CA GLU A 357 13.62 -16.78 -13.73
C GLU A 357 12.48 -17.82 -13.58
N VAL A 358 11.37 -17.61 -14.29
CA VAL A 358 10.24 -18.54 -14.28
C VAL A 358 10.62 -19.91 -14.85
N PHE A 359 10.02 -20.98 -14.30
CA PHE A 359 10.24 -22.39 -14.66
C PHE A 359 11.65 -22.94 -14.34
N ARG A 360 12.35 -22.36 -13.36
CA ARG A 360 13.68 -22.85 -12.93
C ARG A 360 13.62 -24.17 -12.14
N GLY A 361 12.43 -24.57 -11.70
CA GLY A 361 12.24 -25.81 -10.91
C GLY A 361 12.21 -27.11 -11.72
N THR A 362 12.53 -27.07 -13.03
CA THR A 362 12.60 -28.23 -13.92
C THR A 362 13.92 -28.29 -14.69
N ASN A 363 14.06 -29.27 -15.62
CA ASN A 363 15.21 -29.34 -16.49
C ASN A 363 15.24 -28.18 -17.51
N ILE A 364 16.41 -27.91 -18.08
CA ILE A 364 16.63 -26.73 -18.93
C ILE A 364 15.82 -26.78 -20.23
N MET A 365 15.55 -27.96 -20.78
CA MET A 365 14.78 -28.08 -22.02
C MET A 365 13.31 -27.74 -21.77
N ASP A 366 12.69 -28.34 -20.75
CA ASP A 366 11.31 -28.04 -20.37
C ASP A 366 11.16 -26.56 -19.98
N ALA A 367 12.12 -25.99 -19.25
CA ALA A 367 12.13 -24.58 -18.88
C ALA A 367 12.19 -23.68 -20.13
N THR A 368 13.02 -24.02 -21.11
CA THR A 368 13.14 -23.30 -22.38
C THR A 368 11.83 -23.35 -23.18
N ASP A 369 11.25 -24.54 -23.35
CA ASP A 369 10.00 -24.72 -24.09
C ASP A 369 8.83 -24.03 -23.40
N ALA A 370 8.69 -24.15 -22.07
CA ALA A 370 7.65 -23.50 -21.30
C ALA A 370 7.77 -21.97 -21.34
N THR A 371 8.99 -21.42 -21.20
CA THR A 371 9.25 -19.98 -21.31
C THR A 371 8.95 -19.48 -22.74
N ALA A 372 9.31 -20.24 -23.72
CA ALA A 372 9.02 -19.95 -25.12
C ALA A 372 7.52 -19.85 -25.39
N LEU A 373 6.75 -20.84 -24.93
CA LEU A 373 5.28 -20.85 -25.04
C LEU A 373 4.64 -19.66 -24.29
N LEU A 374 5.13 -19.34 -23.10
CA LEU A 374 4.68 -18.19 -22.31
C LEU A 374 4.88 -16.87 -23.05
N VAL A 375 6.08 -16.64 -23.60
CA VAL A 375 6.40 -15.42 -24.39
C VAL A 375 5.50 -15.33 -25.61
N ASP A 376 5.34 -16.42 -26.36
CA ASP A 376 4.50 -16.45 -27.57
C ASP A 376 3.02 -16.16 -27.26
N GLY A 377 2.50 -16.67 -26.14
CA GLY A 377 1.15 -16.41 -25.67
C GLY A 377 0.95 -14.96 -25.24
N LEU A 378 1.81 -14.47 -24.34
CA LEU A 378 1.69 -13.13 -23.78
C LEU A 378 1.97 -12.01 -24.80
N SER A 379 2.82 -12.25 -25.80
CA SER A 379 3.09 -11.26 -26.87
C SER A 379 1.87 -10.95 -27.73
N ARG A 380 0.85 -11.81 -27.72
CA ARG A 380 -0.41 -11.66 -28.46
C ARG A 380 -1.55 -11.10 -27.59
N ALA A 381 -1.29 -10.84 -26.32
CA ALA A 381 -2.30 -10.25 -25.45
C ALA A 381 -2.79 -8.90 -25.98
N VAL A 382 -4.09 -8.66 -25.89
CA VAL A 382 -4.70 -7.39 -26.34
C VAL A 382 -4.27 -6.26 -25.43
N HIS A 383 -4.24 -6.52 -24.11
CA HIS A 383 -3.88 -5.56 -23.07
C HIS A 383 -2.81 -6.14 -22.14
N GLY A 384 -2.14 -5.26 -21.43
CA GLY A 384 -1.13 -5.64 -20.43
C GLY A 384 0.31 -5.45 -20.89
N THR A 385 1.23 -5.62 -19.94
CA THR A 385 2.67 -5.49 -20.11
C THR A 385 3.36 -6.56 -19.27
N PHE A 386 4.29 -7.27 -19.88
CA PHE A 386 4.90 -8.47 -19.30
C PHE A 386 6.42 -8.33 -19.32
N PHE A 387 7.04 -8.28 -18.14
CA PHE A 387 8.50 -8.27 -17.99
C PHE A 387 8.96 -9.65 -17.56
N ILE A 388 9.78 -10.27 -18.38
CA ILE A 388 10.30 -11.62 -18.16
C ILE A 388 11.84 -11.53 -18.11
N ALA A 389 12.41 -11.64 -16.92
CA ALA A 389 13.84 -11.76 -16.75
C ALA A 389 14.23 -13.25 -16.76
N SER A 390 15.22 -13.60 -17.56
CA SER A 390 15.71 -14.99 -17.67
C SER A 390 17.14 -15.03 -18.14
N HIS A 391 17.83 -16.11 -17.78
CA HIS A 391 19.14 -16.45 -18.34
C HIS A 391 19.06 -17.25 -19.65
N LEU A 392 17.87 -17.64 -20.11
CA LEU A 392 17.63 -18.41 -21.34
C LEU A 392 17.78 -17.53 -22.59
N ALA A 393 19.00 -17.18 -22.95
CA ALA A 393 19.30 -16.32 -24.11
C ALA A 393 18.79 -16.92 -25.45
N GLU A 394 18.63 -18.23 -25.54
CA GLU A 394 18.11 -18.94 -26.72
C GLU A 394 16.64 -18.56 -26.98
N VAL A 395 15.83 -18.46 -25.95
CA VAL A 395 14.42 -18.00 -26.07
C VAL A 395 14.38 -16.58 -26.61
N ALA A 396 15.25 -15.69 -26.08
CA ALA A 396 15.36 -14.31 -26.55
C ALA A 396 15.78 -14.25 -28.04
N ARG A 397 16.81 -15.01 -28.45
CA ARG A 397 17.30 -15.03 -29.84
C ARG A 397 16.23 -15.51 -30.82
N ALA A 398 15.53 -16.59 -30.46
CA ALA A 398 14.47 -17.13 -31.30
C ALA A 398 13.29 -16.17 -31.49
N ARG A 399 13.12 -15.17 -30.61
CA ARG A 399 11.98 -14.23 -30.58
C ARG A 399 12.37 -12.77 -30.72
N ALA A 400 13.64 -12.47 -31.02
CA ALA A 400 14.16 -11.10 -31.14
C ALA A 400 13.40 -10.23 -32.16
N HIS A 401 12.78 -10.88 -33.15
CA HIS A 401 12.00 -10.22 -34.21
C HIS A 401 10.49 -10.56 -34.17
N ALA A 402 10.04 -11.24 -33.09
CA ALA A 402 8.64 -11.57 -32.94
C ALA A 402 7.82 -10.32 -32.61
N ARG A 403 6.64 -10.20 -33.23
CA ARG A 403 5.74 -9.08 -32.97
C ARG A 403 5.32 -9.07 -31.49
N GLY A 404 5.40 -7.90 -30.86
CA GLY A 404 4.99 -7.71 -29.47
C GLY A 404 6.06 -8.12 -28.46
N VAL A 405 7.27 -8.46 -28.92
CA VAL A 405 8.41 -8.80 -28.04
C VAL A 405 9.56 -7.84 -28.29
N THR A 406 10.12 -7.30 -27.21
CA THR A 406 11.36 -6.53 -27.24
C THR A 406 12.39 -7.19 -26.31
N CYS A 407 13.64 -7.34 -26.80
CA CYS A 407 14.72 -7.97 -26.03
C CYS A 407 15.67 -6.90 -25.50
N TRP A 408 15.98 -7.03 -24.23
CA TRP A 408 16.93 -6.19 -23.51
C TRP A 408 17.91 -7.04 -22.71
N CYS A 409 19.06 -6.49 -22.38
CA CYS A 409 20.05 -7.16 -21.55
C CYS A 409 20.60 -6.21 -20.48
N MET A 410 21.15 -6.79 -19.43
CA MET A 410 21.93 -6.04 -18.45
C MET A 410 23.34 -5.88 -18.94
N GLY A 411 23.82 -4.63 -18.99
CA GLY A 411 25.16 -4.30 -19.48
C GLY A 411 26.28 -4.79 -18.58
N ILE A 412 27.39 -5.17 -19.21
CA ILE A 412 28.62 -5.63 -18.58
C ILE A 412 29.80 -4.92 -19.21
N ASP A 413 30.62 -4.31 -18.40
CA ASP A 413 31.89 -3.73 -18.84
C ASP A 413 32.99 -4.79 -18.76
N MET A 414 33.58 -5.15 -19.92
CA MET A 414 34.65 -6.09 -20.09
C MET A 414 36.02 -5.42 -20.32
N SER A 415 36.10 -4.08 -20.14
CA SER A 415 37.34 -3.32 -20.39
C SER A 415 38.45 -3.61 -19.39
N SER A 416 38.14 -4.17 -18.23
CA SER A 416 39.08 -4.64 -17.20
C SER A 416 39.27 -6.16 -17.22
N ASN A 417 40.31 -6.68 -16.58
CA ASN A 417 40.56 -8.12 -16.45
C ASN A 417 39.46 -8.86 -15.64
N SER A 418 38.58 -8.14 -14.98
CA SER A 418 37.41 -8.69 -14.29
C SER A 418 36.15 -7.99 -14.79
N PRO A 419 35.09 -8.77 -15.13
CA PRO A 419 33.83 -8.21 -15.59
C PRO A 419 33.22 -7.31 -14.51
N GLN A 420 32.76 -6.09 -14.90
CA GLN A 420 32.05 -5.19 -14.01
C GLN A 420 30.61 -5.02 -14.47
N PHE A 421 29.67 -5.17 -13.54
CA PHE A 421 28.26 -4.93 -13.84
C PHE A 421 27.99 -3.44 -13.92
N THR A 422 27.44 -2.99 -15.06
CA THR A 422 27.05 -1.57 -15.24
C THR A 422 25.72 -1.27 -14.57
N TYR A 423 24.90 -2.30 -14.27
CA TYR A 423 23.53 -2.22 -13.78
C TYR A 423 22.60 -1.42 -14.70
N ARG A 424 23.00 -1.25 -15.98
CA ARG A 424 22.20 -0.56 -16.99
C ARG A 424 21.53 -1.56 -17.92
N MET A 425 20.27 -1.27 -18.23
CA MET A 425 19.56 -1.99 -19.28
C MET A 425 19.95 -1.42 -20.65
N GLU A 426 20.21 -2.32 -21.59
CA GLU A 426 20.58 -2.01 -22.97
C GLU A 426 19.73 -2.85 -23.92
N ARG A 427 19.40 -2.30 -25.11
CA ARG A 427 18.71 -3.11 -26.12
C ARG A 427 19.60 -4.21 -26.63
N GLY A 428 19.09 -5.43 -26.71
CA GLY A 428 19.84 -6.58 -27.20
C GLY A 428 19.68 -7.80 -26.32
N ILE A 429 20.58 -8.76 -26.52
CA ILE A 429 20.58 -10.05 -25.82
C ILE A 429 22.00 -10.26 -25.26
N SER A 430 22.10 -10.59 -23.99
CA SER A 430 23.39 -10.90 -23.37
C SER A 430 23.93 -12.26 -23.85
N GLU A 431 25.16 -12.26 -24.37
CA GLU A 431 25.88 -13.47 -24.80
C GLU A 431 26.97 -13.85 -23.83
N VAL A 432 27.13 -13.11 -22.73
CA VAL A 432 28.27 -13.30 -21.82
C VAL A 432 28.01 -14.45 -20.84
N HIS A 433 28.83 -15.49 -20.93
CA HIS A 433 28.84 -16.63 -20.01
C HIS A 433 29.76 -16.35 -18.81
N LEU A 434 29.26 -15.54 -17.84
CA LEU A 434 30.07 -15.13 -16.69
C LEU A 434 30.43 -16.26 -15.72
N GLY A 435 29.69 -17.36 -15.70
CA GLY A 435 29.93 -18.45 -14.74
C GLY A 435 31.35 -18.96 -14.74
N MET A 436 31.91 -19.23 -15.92
CA MET A 436 33.29 -19.68 -16.07
C MET A 436 34.32 -18.59 -15.76
N ILE A 437 34.04 -17.34 -16.14
CA ILE A 437 34.93 -16.20 -15.87
C ILE A 437 35.02 -15.94 -14.36
N LEU A 438 33.91 -15.99 -13.64
CA LEU A 438 33.89 -15.85 -12.18
C LEU A 438 34.57 -17.02 -11.48
N LEU A 439 34.36 -18.26 -11.97
CA LEU A 439 35.01 -19.45 -11.45
C LEU A 439 36.52 -19.38 -11.60
N ASP A 440 36.98 -18.79 -12.71
CA ASP A 440 38.43 -18.56 -12.94
C ASP A 440 38.97 -17.39 -12.11
N ALA A 441 38.20 -16.31 -11.95
CA ALA A 441 38.56 -15.13 -11.12
C ALA A 441 38.69 -15.49 -9.64
N GLU A 442 37.83 -16.39 -9.13
CA GLU A 442 37.89 -16.92 -7.77
C GLU A 442 39.01 -17.98 -7.59
N GLY A 443 39.78 -18.28 -8.64
CA GLY A 443 40.87 -19.23 -8.59
C GLY A 443 40.48 -20.72 -8.59
N VAL A 444 39.17 -21.00 -8.62
CA VAL A 444 38.65 -22.39 -8.60
C VAL A 444 38.91 -23.09 -9.91
N GLY A 445 38.72 -22.44 -11.06
CA GLY A 445 38.92 -22.97 -12.38
C GLY A 445 40.36 -23.47 -12.61
N PRO A 446 41.42 -22.68 -12.32
CA PRO A 446 42.80 -23.12 -12.38
C PRO A 446 43.12 -24.34 -11.51
N ILE A 447 42.56 -24.41 -10.29
CA ILE A 447 42.74 -25.56 -9.39
C ILE A 447 42.10 -26.82 -9.98
N LEU A 448 40.84 -26.74 -10.45
CA LEU A 448 40.15 -27.90 -11.04
C LEU A 448 40.84 -28.40 -12.31
N ARG A 449 41.30 -27.50 -13.19
CA ARG A 449 42.06 -27.90 -14.38
C ARG A 449 43.36 -28.60 -14.02
N ARG A 450 44.05 -28.16 -12.98
CA ARG A 450 45.26 -28.83 -12.47
C ARG A 450 44.94 -30.21 -11.89
N LEU A 451 43.86 -30.36 -11.13
CA LEU A 451 43.44 -31.66 -10.58
C LEU A 451 43.00 -32.64 -11.68
N ALA A 452 42.36 -32.16 -12.73
CA ALA A 452 41.92 -32.96 -13.87
C ALA A 452 43.08 -33.40 -14.80
N ALA A 453 44.26 -32.79 -14.69
CA ALA A 453 45.44 -33.13 -15.46
C ALA A 453 46.33 -34.21 -14.79
N HIS A 454 45.98 -34.65 -13.59
CA HIS A 454 46.57 -35.77 -12.85
C HIS A 454 45.63 -36.97 -12.84
#